data_d4a0c9bb5ba6947f9721ad99d23e0e56
#
_entry.id   d4a0c9bb5ba6947f9721ad99d23e0e56
#
_cell.length_a   1.000
_cell.length_b   1.000
_cell.length_c   1.000
_cell.angle_alpha   90.00
_cell.angle_beta   90.00
_cell.angle_gamma   90.00
#
_symmetry.space_group_name_H-M   'P 1'
#
loop_
_entity.id
_entity.type
_entity.pdbx_description
1 polymer ?
#
loop_
_entity_poly.entity_id
_entity_poly.type
_entity_poly.pdbx_seq_one_letter_code
_entity_poly.pdbx_strand_id
1 'polypeptide(L)'
;MKASSKVEVRRPALSWLATIGEWIRHHTGSMVATGVDFAVMIGCVELLSLSPVVGTVAGALCGAVTSFFLGRHWVFHRANSGAAGQLLRYAMVAGTSLGLNAMGEYLLVFRAGLGYVLARTIVAVTVSNLWNYPMHKFFVFKERS
;
A
#
# COMPACT_ATOMS: atom_id res chain seq x y z
N MET A 1 9.63 -8.91 -50.19
CA MET A 1 9.78 -7.93 -49.09
C MET A 1 9.70 -8.71 -47.78
N LYS A 2 10.82 -8.94 -47.08
CA LYS A 2 10.86 -9.61 -45.78
C LYS A 2 10.62 -8.60 -44.67
N ALA A 3 9.48 -8.73 -43.94
CA ALA A 3 9.26 -7.99 -42.73
C ALA A 3 10.22 -8.50 -41.64
N SER A 4 11.21 -7.69 -41.29
CA SER A 4 12.13 -7.97 -40.18
C SER A 4 11.38 -7.77 -38.88
N SER A 5 10.94 -8.85 -38.25
CA SER A 5 10.44 -8.84 -36.88
C SER A 5 11.63 -8.54 -35.95
N LYS A 6 11.72 -7.30 -35.50
CA LYS A 6 12.63 -6.93 -34.41
C LYS A 6 12.15 -7.65 -33.15
N VAL A 7 12.76 -8.79 -32.84
CA VAL A 7 12.64 -9.41 -31.52
C VAL A 7 13.32 -8.46 -30.54
N GLU A 8 12.49 -7.69 -29.82
CA GLU A 8 12.96 -6.81 -28.75
C GLU A 8 13.36 -7.70 -27.56
N VAL A 9 14.64 -8.05 -27.52
CA VAL A 9 15.24 -8.77 -26.40
C VAL A 9 15.21 -7.83 -25.18
N ARG A 10 14.13 -7.90 -24.38
CA ARG A 10 14.07 -7.23 -23.06
C ARG A 10 15.24 -7.76 -22.22
N ARG A 11 16.24 -6.92 -22.02
CA ARG A 11 17.42 -7.25 -21.22
C ARG A 11 16.96 -7.52 -19.77
N PRO A 12 17.21 -8.72 -19.20
CA PRO A 12 16.73 -9.05 -17.84
C PRO A 12 17.28 -8.12 -16.77
N ALA A 13 18.44 -7.50 -16.98
CA ALA A 13 19.05 -6.53 -16.09
C ALA A 13 18.23 -5.23 -15.91
N LEU A 14 17.38 -4.85 -16.87
CA LEU A 14 16.51 -3.65 -16.72
C LEU A 14 15.20 -3.96 -15.98
N SER A 15 14.76 -5.20 -15.93
CA SER A 15 13.50 -5.58 -15.30
C SER A 15 13.56 -5.54 -13.76
N TRP A 16 14.68 -5.96 -13.16
CA TRP A 16 14.84 -5.90 -11.70
C TRP A 16 15.04 -4.48 -11.19
N LEU A 17 15.74 -3.60 -11.93
CA LEU A 17 15.84 -2.17 -11.59
C LEU A 17 14.48 -1.48 -11.59
N ALA A 18 13.62 -1.79 -12.57
CA ALA A 18 12.26 -1.28 -12.62
C ALA A 18 11.45 -1.78 -11.40
N THR A 19 11.60 -3.03 -11.01
CA THR A 19 10.93 -3.63 -9.83
C THR A 19 11.39 -2.97 -8.54
N ILE A 20 12.69 -2.74 -8.37
CA ILE A 20 13.23 -2.01 -7.20
C ILE A 20 12.68 -0.58 -7.17
N GLY A 21 12.66 0.12 -8.30
CA GLY A 21 12.09 1.46 -8.40
C GLY A 21 10.60 1.50 -8.01
N GLU A 22 9.80 0.53 -8.43
CA GLU A 22 8.40 0.40 -8.00
C GLU A 22 8.28 0.13 -6.50
N TRP A 23 9.12 -0.75 -5.97
CA TRP A 23 9.15 -1.08 -4.54
C TRP A 23 9.50 0.14 -3.69
N ILE A 24 10.53 0.91 -4.05
CA ILE A 24 10.90 2.15 -3.36
C ILE A 24 9.74 3.16 -3.41
N ARG A 25 9.15 3.38 -4.60
CA ARG A 25 7.99 4.29 -4.73
C ARG A 25 6.80 3.83 -3.90
N HIS A 26 6.53 2.51 -3.84
CA HIS A 26 5.46 1.96 -3.01
C HIS A 26 5.66 2.31 -1.53
N HIS A 27 6.85 2.08 -0.99
CA HIS A 27 7.13 2.39 0.42
C HIS A 27 7.14 3.90 0.70
N THR A 28 7.68 4.70 -0.20
CA THR A 28 7.62 6.17 -0.09
C THR A 28 6.17 6.66 -0.13
N GLY A 29 5.35 6.12 -1.04
CA GLY A 29 3.91 6.43 -1.11
C GLY A 29 3.16 6.04 0.17
N SER A 30 3.50 4.90 0.76
CA SER A 30 2.93 4.45 2.03
C SER A 30 3.31 5.39 3.19
N MET A 31 4.56 5.88 3.22
CA MET A 31 4.99 6.87 4.23
C MET A 31 4.24 8.20 4.08
N VAL A 32 4.04 8.67 2.84
CA VAL A 32 3.25 9.89 2.58
C VAL A 32 1.81 9.68 3.03
N ALA A 33 1.19 8.55 2.69
CA ALA A 33 -0.18 8.22 3.11
C ALA A 33 -0.32 8.17 4.64
N THR A 34 0.66 7.60 5.33
CA THR A 34 0.72 7.59 6.81
C THR A 34 0.87 9.01 7.36
N GLY A 35 1.69 9.85 6.75
CA GLY A 35 1.80 11.27 7.13
C GLY A 35 0.48 12.02 7.01
N VAL A 36 -0.27 11.78 5.93
CA VAL A 36 -1.62 12.35 5.74
C VAL A 36 -2.60 11.84 6.80
N ASP A 37 -2.60 10.54 7.09
CA ASP A 37 -3.42 9.92 8.14
C ASP A 37 -3.21 10.63 9.48
N PHE A 38 -1.97 10.71 9.95
CA PHE A 38 -1.64 11.39 11.21
C PHE A 38 -1.97 12.88 11.20
N ALA A 39 -1.70 13.59 10.12
CA ALA A 39 -1.99 15.01 10.01
C ALA A 39 -3.50 15.28 10.11
N VAL A 40 -4.33 14.48 9.44
CA VAL A 40 -5.79 14.57 9.51
C VAL A 40 -6.29 14.20 10.92
N MET A 41 -5.80 13.11 11.51
CA MET A 41 -6.16 12.70 12.86
C MET A 41 -5.87 13.81 13.88
N ILE A 42 -4.66 14.36 13.87
CA ILE A 42 -4.27 15.45 14.77
C ILE A 42 -5.13 16.69 14.53
N GLY A 43 -5.34 17.08 13.27
CA GLY A 43 -6.21 18.21 12.92
C GLY A 43 -7.64 18.02 13.42
N CYS A 44 -8.22 16.83 13.30
CA CYS A 44 -9.55 16.52 13.82
C CYS A 44 -9.61 16.65 15.35
N VAL A 45 -8.61 16.20 16.06
CA VAL A 45 -8.59 16.23 17.53
C VAL A 45 -8.28 17.64 18.04
N GLU A 46 -7.22 18.27 17.55
CA GLU A 46 -6.72 19.54 18.10
C GLU A 46 -7.50 20.78 17.60
N LEU A 47 -7.91 20.77 16.32
CA LEU A 47 -8.58 21.94 15.74
C LEU A 47 -10.11 21.85 15.79
N LEU A 48 -10.66 20.64 15.64
CA LEU A 48 -12.11 20.43 15.61
C LEU A 48 -12.67 19.88 16.93
N SER A 49 -11.79 19.61 17.92
CA SER A 49 -12.17 19.04 19.24
C SER A 49 -12.95 17.73 19.11
N LEU A 50 -12.73 16.96 18.05
CA LEU A 50 -13.37 15.67 17.86
C LEU A 50 -12.72 14.59 18.75
N SER A 51 -13.48 13.53 19.04
CA SER A 51 -12.89 12.41 19.80
C SER A 51 -11.73 11.77 19.05
N PRO A 52 -10.68 11.26 19.73
CA PRO A 52 -9.54 10.59 19.09
C PRO A 52 -9.96 9.43 18.17
N VAL A 53 -11.04 8.72 18.50
CA VAL A 53 -11.58 7.63 17.66
C VAL A 53 -12.07 8.17 16.31
N VAL A 54 -12.82 9.28 16.31
CA VAL A 54 -13.30 9.92 15.07
C VAL A 54 -12.11 10.44 14.25
N GLY A 55 -11.14 11.08 14.92
CA GLY A 55 -9.90 11.53 14.28
C GLY A 55 -9.13 10.39 13.60
N THR A 56 -8.98 9.26 14.29
CA THR A 56 -8.32 8.06 13.75
C THR A 56 -9.04 7.50 12.52
N VAL A 57 -10.37 7.42 12.55
CA VAL A 57 -11.16 6.94 11.41
C VAL A 57 -11.01 7.89 10.22
N ALA A 58 -11.14 9.20 10.45
CA ALA A 58 -10.99 10.21 9.40
C ALA A 58 -9.57 10.19 8.79
N GLY A 59 -8.54 10.13 9.64
CA GLY A 59 -7.15 10.01 9.23
C GLY A 59 -6.90 8.77 8.38
N ALA A 60 -7.33 7.60 8.86
CA ALA A 60 -7.18 6.34 8.15
C ALA A 60 -7.87 6.34 6.77
N LEU A 61 -9.06 6.94 6.66
CA LEU A 61 -9.76 7.09 5.38
C LEU A 61 -8.98 7.99 4.41
N CYS A 62 -8.50 9.14 4.88
CA CYS A 62 -7.69 10.06 4.06
C CYS A 62 -6.35 9.41 3.65
N GLY A 63 -5.69 8.71 4.56
CA GLY A 63 -4.48 7.95 4.27
C GLY A 63 -4.72 6.85 3.23
N ALA A 64 -5.81 6.09 3.34
CA ALA A 64 -6.18 5.06 2.37
C ALA A 64 -6.45 5.64 0.97
N VAL A 65 -7.20 6.75 0.89
CA VAL A 65 -7.45 7.46 -0.37
C VAL A 65 -6.14 7.95 -0.99
N THR A 66 -5.26 8.56 -0.18
CA THR A 66 -3.93 9.01 -0.62
C THR A 66 -3.10 7.85 -1.14
N SER A 67 -3.03 6.74 -0.41
CA SER A 67 -2.30 5.53 -0.82
C SER A 67 -2.84 4.95 -2.12
N PHE A 68 -4.16 4.91 -2.31
CA PHE A 68 -4.78 4.45 -3.54
C PHE A 68 -4.36 5.32 -4.75
N PHE A 69 -4.47 6.65 -4.63
CA PHE A 69 -4.09 7.55 -5.72
C PHE A 69 -2.60 7.50 -6.03
N LEU A 70 -1.73 7.49 -5.02
CA LEU A 70 -0.29 7.33 -5.23
C LEU A 70 0.04 5.98 -5.88
N GLY A 71 -0.59 4.89 -5.44
CA GLY A 71 -0.42 3.58 -6.06
C GLY A 71 -0.81 3.60 -7.54
N ARG A 72 -1.98 4.18 -7.85
CA ARG A 72 -2.51 4.23 -9.20
C ARG A 72 -1.70 5.10 -10.16
N HIS A 73 -1.34 6.31 -9.74
CA HIS A 73 -0.74 7.31 -10.64
C HIS A 73 0.78 7.32 -10.61
N TRP A 74 1.37 7.11 -9.45
CA TRP A 74 2.81 7.28 -9.26
C TRP A 74 3.60 5.98 -9.15
N VAL A 75 3.09 5.01 -8.38
CA VAL A 75 3.83 3.76 -8.16
C VAL A 75 3.73 2.84 -9.37
N PHE A 76 2.51 2.52 -9.78
CA PHE A 76 2.25 1.50 -10.81
C PHE A 76 1.84 2.09 -12.17
N HIS A 77 1.66 3.40 -12.29
CA HIS A 77 1.32 4.10 -13.54
C HIS A 77 0.09 3.51 -14.25
N ARG A 78 -0.98 3.24 -13.51
CA ARG A 78 -2.21 2.57 -14.00
C ARG A 78 -3.43 3.49 -14.10
N ALA A 79 -3.21 4.77 -14.39
CA ALA A 79 -4.29 5.77 -14.48
C ALA A 79 -5.35 5.44 -15.54
N ASN A 80 -4.98 4.74 -16.61
CA ASN A 80 -5.87 4.43 -17.74
C ASN A 80 -6.79 3.22 -17.50
N SER A 81 -6.65 2.50 -16.38
CA SER A 81 -7.53 1.37 -16.04
C SER A 81 -8.74 1.85 -15.24
N GLY A 82 -9.86 1.11 -15.28
CA GLY A 82 -11.11 1.46 -14.58
C GLY A 82 -10.91 1.68 -13.07
N ALA A 83 -11.14 2.90 -12.60
CA ALA A 83 -10.90 3.30 -11.20
C ALA A 83 -11.75 2.52 -10.20
N ALA A 84 -13.03 2.30 -10.48
CA ALA A 84 -13.96 1.61 -9.58
C ALA A 84 -13.53 0.17 -9.29
N GLY A 85 -13.12 -0.58 -10.31
CA GLY A 85 -12.64 -1.94 -10.14
C GLY A 85 -11.31 -2.01 -9.37
N GLN A 86 -10.44 -1.04 -9.55
CA GLN A 86 -9.20 -0.93 -8.78
C GLN A 86 -9.48 -0.57 -7.32
N LEU A 87 -10.41 0.35 -7.06
CA LEU A 87 -10.80 0.74 -5.72
C LEU A 87 -11.39 -0.44 -4.92
N LEU A 88 -12.26 -1.23 -5.55
CA LEU A 88 -12.83 -2.42 -4.91
C LEU A 88 -11.74 -3.44 -4.54
N ARG A 89 -10.83 -3.73 -5.46
CA ARG A 89 -9.69 -4.62 -5.18
C ARG A 89 -8.76 -4.06 -4.10
N TYR A 90 -8.51 -2.76 -4.13
CA TYR A 90 -7.75 -2.08 -3.10
C TYR A 90 -8.40 -2.23 -1.73
N ALA A 91 -9.72 -2.01 -1.63
CA ALA A 91 -10.46 -2.17 -0.37
C ALA A 91 -10.38 -3.61 0.17
N MET A 92 -10.46 -4.63 -0.69
CA MET A 92 -10.28 -6.02 -0.28
C MET A 92 -8.88 -6.29 0.24
N VAL A 93 -7.85 -5.81 -0.45
CA VAL A 93 -6.44 -5.96 -0.02
C VAL A 93 -6.21 -5.23 1.31
N ALA A 94 -6.73 -4.02 1.47
CA ALA A 94 -6.61 -3.23 2.68
C ALA A 94 -7.33 -3.89 3.87
N GLY A 95 -8.54 -4.42 3.67
CA GLY A 95 -9.28 -5.17 4.70
C GLY A 95 -8.53 -6.44 5.14
N THR A 96 -8.01 -7.20 4.20
CA THR A 96 -7.17 -8.38 4.53
C THR A 96 -5.88 -7.96 5.24
N SER A 97 -5.23 -6.89 4.81
CA SER A 97 -4.04 -6.33 5.46
C SER A 97 -4.32 -5.96 6.92
N LEU A 98 -5.47 -5.33 7.18
CA LEU A 98 -5.90 -5.00 8.55
C LEU A 98 -6.01 -6.27 9.43
N GLY A 99 -6.66 -7.31 8.91
CA GLY A 99 -6.78 -8.60 9.60
C GLY A 99 -5.42 -9.26 9.87
N LEU A 100 -4.52 -9.27 8.87
CA LEU A 100 -3.16 -9.81 9.02
C LEU A 100 -2.33 -9.04 10.05
N ASN A 101 -2.44 -7.71 10.06
CA ASN A 101 -1.76 -6.88 11.05
C ASN A 101 -2.30 -7.15 12.47
N ALA A 102 -3.61 -7.17 12.66
CA ALA A 102 -4.22 -7.44 13.95
C ALA A 102 -3.86 -8.85 14.47
N MET A 103 -3.95 -9.87 13.63
CA MET A 103 -3.59 -11.25 13.98
C MET A 103 -2.10 -11.38 14.30
N GLY A 104 -1.24 -10.82 13.47
CA GLY A 104 0.22 -10.88 13.67
C GLY A 104 0.64 -10.17 14.95
N GLU A 105 0.09 -8.99 15.23
CA GLU A 105 0.36 -8.26 16.47
C GLU A 105 -0.11 -9.06 17.69
N TYR A 106 -1.32 -9.62 17.65
CA TYR A 106 -1.83 -10.49 18.69
C TYR A 106 -0.89 -11.68 18.98
N LEU A 107 -0.45 -12.38 17.94
CA LEU A 107 0.45 -13.53 18.11
C LEU A 107 1.80 -13.13 18.69
N LEU A 108 2.41 -12.04 18.22
CA LEU A 108 3.72 -11.61 18.70
C LEU A 108 3.66 -11.06 20.13
N VAL A 109 2.60 -10.35 20.49
CA VAL A 109 2.45 -9.81 21.85
C VAL A 109 2.08 -10.92 22.85
N PHE A 110 1.01 -11.68 22.57
CA PHE A 110 0.45 -12.59 23.57
C PHE A 110 1.06 -14.00 23.55
N ARG A 111 1.66 -14.43 22.43
CA ARG A 111 2.29 -15.77 22.34
C ARG A 111 3.80 -15.71 22.41
N ALA A 112 4.44 -14.68 21.82
CA ALA A 112 5.90 -14.53 21.83
C ALA A 112 6.39 -13.57 22.92
N GLY A 113 5.50 -12.86 23.64
CA GLY A 113 5.86 -11.96 24.74
C GLY A 113 6.59 -10.69 24.29
N LEU A 114 6.50 -10.31 23.02
CA LEU A 114 7.15 -9.10 22.51
C LEU A 114 6.40 -7.84 22.95
N GLY A 115 7.15 -6.76 23.20
CA GLY A 115 6.55 -5.45 23.41
C GLY A 115 5.70 -5.04 22.19
N TYR A 116 4.53 -4.46 22.44
CA TYR A 116 3.54 -4.14 21.37
C TYR A 116 4.10 -3.26 20.25
N VAL A 117 4.96 -2.29 20.53
CA VAL A 117 5.59 -1.42 19.52
C VAL A 117 6.48 -2.22 18.56
N LEU A 118 7.31 -3.12 19.11
CA LEU A 118 8.18 -3.98 18.32
C LEU A 118 7.36 -4.99 17.51
N ALA A 119 6.36 -5.63 18.14
CA ALA A 119 5.44 -6.55 17.47
C ALA A 119 4.74 -5.88 16.29
N ARG A 120 4.14 -4.69 16.50
CA ARG A 120 3.48 -3.91 15.46
C ARG A 120 4.43 -3.55 14.31
N THR A 121 5.65 -3.12 14.61
CA THR A 121 6.65 -2.77 13.60
C THR A 121 7.03 -3.97 12.74
N ILE A 122 7.33 -5.12 13.37
CA ILE A 122 7.68 -6.36 12.64
C ILE A 122 6.53 -6.78 11.73
N VAL A 123 5.31 -6.82 12.25
CA VAL A 123 4.12 -7.23 11.49
C VAL A 123 3.84 -6.26 10.35
N ALA A 124 3.89 -4.95 10.59
CA ALA A 124 3.64 -3.93 9.57
C ALA A 124 4.65 -4.04 8.41
N VAL A 125 5.94 -4.20 8.70
CA VAL A 125 6.98 -4.40 7.67
C VAL A 125 6.75 -5.70 6.91
N THR A 126 6.44 -6.79 7.61
CA THR A 126 6.19 -8.11 7.00
C THR A 126 4.98 -8.07 6.08
N VAL A 127 3.84 -7.56 6.57
CA VAL A 127 2.59 -7.45 5.78
C VAL A 127 2.77 -6.48 4.61
N SER A 128 3.49 -5.37 4.79
CA SER A 128 3.76 -4.43 3.70
C SER A 128 4.53 -5.07 2.54
N ASN A 129 5.54 -5.88 2.84
CA ASN A 129 6.39 -6.50 1.82
C ASN A 129 5.78 -7.77 1.23
N LEU A 130 5.19 -8.64 2.05
CA LEU A 130 4.72 -9.96 1.61
C LEU A 130 3.27 -9.95 1.13
N TRP A 131 2.45 -8.99 1.58
CA TRP A 131 1.04 -8.89 1.22
C TRP A 131 0.75 -7.64 0.40
N ASN A 132 0.94 -6.44 0.97
CA ASN A 132 0.48 -5.21 0.32
C ASN A 132 1.18 -4.95 -1.01
N TYR A 133 2.50 -5.00 -1.06
CA TYR A 133 3.23 -4.73 -2.30
C TYR A 133 2.88 -5.70 -3.44
N PRO A 134 2.91 -7.05 -3.26
CA PRO A 134 2.53 -7.98 -4.31
C PRO A 134 1.06 -7.85 -4.72
N MET A 135 0.16 -7.69 -3.75
CA MET A 135 -1.27 -7.56 -4.04
C MET A 135 -1.58 -6.26 -4.78
N HIS A 136 -0.96 -5.15 -4.41
CA HIS A 136 -1.11 -3.90 -5.16
C HIS A 136 -0.58 -4.05 -6.58
N LYS A 137 0.59 -4.64 -6.77
CA LYS A 137 1.22 -4.80 -8.09
C LYS A 137 0.45 -5.75 -9.00
N PHE A 138 0.10 -6.94 -8.51
CA PHE A 138 -0.42 -8.02 -9.36
C PHE A 138 -1.94 -8.16 -9.35
N PHE A 139 -2.63 -7.61 -8.36
CA PHE A 139 -4.08 -7.74 -8.23
C PHE A 139 -4.81 -6.40 -8.38
N VAL A 140 -4.41 -5.37 -7.62
CA VAL A 140 -5.10 -4.06 -7.65
C VAL A 140 -4.80 -3.31 -8.94
N PHE A 141 -3.53 -3.14 -9.26
CA PHE A 141 -3.04 -2.34 -10.38
C PHE A 141 -2.55 -3.18 -11.56
N LYS A 142 -3.06 -4.41 -11.69
CA LYS A 142 -2.73 -5.29 -12.82
C LYS A 142 -3.15 -4.66 -14.14
N GLU A 143 -2.27 -4.76 -15.16
CA GLU A 143 -2.63 -4.45 -16.54
C GLU A 143 -3.76 -5.40 -17.01
N ARG A 144 -4.81 -4.83 -17.59
CA ARG A 144 -5.72 -5.58 -18.44
C ARG A 144 -5.09 -5.59 -19.84
N SER A 145 -4.67 -6.78 -20.26
CA SER A 145 -4.34 -7.07 -21.67
C SER A 145 -5.59 -6.88 -22.52
#